data_a3d0a625759bcb21122c371b83a70717
#
_entry.id   a3d0a625759bcb21122c371b83a70717
#
_cell.length_a   1.000
_cell.length_b   1.000
_cell.length_c   1.000
_cell.angle_alpha   90.00
_cell.angle_beta   90.00
_cell.angle_gamma   90.00
#
_symmetry.space_group_name_H-M   'P 1'
#
loop_
_entity.id
_entity.type
_entity.pdbx_description
1 polymer ?
#
loop_
_entity_poly.entity_id
_entity_poly.type
_entity_poly.pdbx_seq_one_letter_code
_entity_poly.pdbx_strand_id
1 'polypeptide(L)'
;EILSRVTLKKGSHMAYTTEQIEEIKNKILNALEEVIDPELGIDIVNLGLVYEIHFDGETGATIIDMTLTTMGCPLADLLTDQIHDVLAEVEEVTSVDVKLVWYPAWTVEKMSRYARIALGIS
;
A
#
# COMPACT_ATOMS: atom_id res chain seq x y z
N GLU A 1 1.94 -22.86 -12.39
CA GLU A 1 1.95 -22.64 -12.27
C GLU A 1 1.58 -22.46 -11.79
N ILE A 2 1.36 -22.88 -12.14
CA ILE A 2 1.20 -22.79 -11.82
C ILE A 2 0.76 -22.69 -11.18
N LEU A 3 0.53 -22.81 -11.29
CA LEU A 3 0.28 -22.68 -10.77
C LEU A 3 -0.14 -22.58 -10.14
N SER A 4 -0.27 -22.82 -10.43
CA SER A 4 -0.39 -22.67 -9.94
C SER A 4 -0.85 -22.52 -9.26
N ARG A 5 -1.12 -22.72 -9.29
CA ARG A 5 -1.41 -22.58 -8.82
C ARG A 5 -1.93 -22.35 -8.25
N VAL A 6 -2.13 -22.64 -8.58
CA VAL A 6 -2.53 -22.42 -8.18
C VAL A 6 -3.06 -22.26 -7.55
N THR A 7 -3.31 -22.58 -7.82
CA THR A 7 -3.71 -22.45 -7.44
C THR A 7 -4.34 -22.39 -6.73
N LEU A 8 -4.51 -22.85 -6.79
CA LEU A 8 -5.06 -22.81 -6.31
C LEU A 8 -5.83 -22.80 -5.96
N LYS A 9 -6.10 -22.81 -5.90
CA LYS A 9 -6.76 -22.76 -5.69
C LYS A 9 -7.55 -22.37 -5.73
N LYS A 10 -7.86 -22.51 -5.95
CA LYS A 10 -8.56 -22.22 -6.09
C LYS A 10 -9.08 -21.86 -6.64
N GLY A 11 -9.00 -22.03 -7.04
CA GLY A 11 -9.44 -21.92 -7.71
C GLY A 11 -9.94 -21.68 -8.36
N SER A 12 -9.87 -22.00 -8.69
CA SER A 12 -10.40 -21.59 -9.56
C SER A 12 -10.69 -20.35 -9.97
N HIS A 13 -10.58 -19.95 -10.39
CA HIS A 13 -10.77 -18.94 -10.59
C HIS A 13 -11.72 -17.88 -10.71
N MET A 14 -11.77 -17.58 -10.11
CA MET A 14 -12.90 -16.68 -10.25
C MET A 14 -12.49 -15.30 -9.82
N ALA A 15 -12.77 -14.31 -10.64
CA ALA A 15 -12.47 -12.93 -10.30
C ALA A 15 -13.25 -12.51 -9.06
N TYR A 16 -12.64 -11.71 -8.20
CA TYR A 16 -13.34 -11.14 -7.04
C TYR A 16 -14.40 -10.15 -7.50
N THR A 17 -15.48 -10.05 -6.76
CA THR A 17 -16.52 -9.06 -7.04
C THR A 17 -16.02 -7.66 -6.64
N THR A 18 -16.74 -6.63 -7.11
CA THR A 18 -16.40 -5.25 -6.73
C THR A 18 -16.40 -5.06 -5.22
N GLU A 19 -17.38 -5.65 -4.53
CA GLU A 19 -17.45 -5.55 -3.08
C GLU A 19 -16.28 -6.24 -2.40
N GLN A 20 -15.88 -7.40 -2.92
CA GLN A 20 -14.74 -8.13 -2.39
C GLN A 20 -13.44 -7.35 -2.61
N ILE A 21 -13.32 -6.72 -3.78
CA ILE A 21 -12.14 -5.91 -4.09
C ILE A 21 -12.03 -4.74 -3.11
N GLU A 22 -13.14 -4.09 -2.78
CA GLU A 22 -13.13 -3.00 -1.81
C GLU A 22 -12.70 -3.49 -0.43
N GLU A 23 -13.17 -4.65 -0.01
CA GLU A 23 -12.76 -5.23 1.26
C GLU A 23 -11.28 -5.56 1.26
N ILE A 24 -10.78 -6.11 0.15
CA ILE A 24 -9.37 -6.45 0.02
C ILE A 24 -8.52 -5.18 0.06
N LYS A 25 -8.96 -4.12 -0.62
CA LYS A 25 -8.25 -2.83 -0.58
C LYS A 25 -8.20 -2.28 0.84
N ASN A 26 -9.27 -2.47 1.61
CA ASN A 26 -9.26 -2.05 3.02
C ASN A 26 -8.27 -2.86 3.83
N LYS A 27 -8.17 -4.16 3.58
CA LYS A 27 -7.15 -4.98 4.24
C LYS A 27 -5.74 -4.50 3.89
N ILE A 28 -5.53 -4.16 2.61
CA ILE A 28 -4.25 -3.65 2.17
C ILE A 28 -3.93 -2.34 2.88
N LEU A 29 -4.92 -1.45 2.95
CA LEU A 29 -4.74 -0.16 3.61
C LEU A 29 -4.39 -0.35 5.08
N ASN A 30 -5.10 -1.25 5.76
CA ASN A 30 -4.82 -1.54 7.17
C ASN A 30 -3.41 -2.09 7.36
N ALA A 31 -2.97 -2.96 6.45
CA ALA A 31 -1.60 -3.49 6.51
C ALA A 31 -0.58 -2.38 6.30
N LEU A 32 -0.85 -1.45 5.40
CA LEU A 32 0.06 -0.33 5.13
C LEU A 32 0.19 0.61 6.32
N GLU A 33 -0.80 0.63 7.24
CA GLU A 33 -0.70 1.42 8.45
C GLU A 33 0.37 0.91 9.41
N GLU A 34 0.92 -0.27 9.14
CA GLU A 34 2.03 -0.80 9.93
C GLU A 34 3.39 -0.35 9.41
N VAL A 35 3.41 0.29 8.23
CA VAL A 35 4.66 0.80 7.66
C VAL A 35 4.90 2.19 8.19
N ILE A 36 5.92 2.33 9.03
CA ILE A 36 6.21 3.57 9.76
C ILE A 36 7.40 4.29 9.12
N ASP A 37 7.22 5.57 8.84
CA ASP A 37 8.31 6.43 8.39
C ASP A 37 9.26 6.63 9.57
N PRO A 38 10.52 6.19 9.48
CA PRO A 38 11.42 6.26 10.63
C PRO A 38 11.81 7.68 11.02
N GLU A 39 11.68 8.64 10.11
CA GLU A 39 12.03 10.03 10.42
C GLU A 39 10.92 10.73 11.19
N LEU A 40 9.67 10.43 10.88
CA LEU A 40 8.54 11.11 11.48
C LEU A 40 7.82 10.28 12.53
N GLY A 41 8.02 8.95 12.52
CA GLY A 41 7.37 8.06 13.47
C GLY A 41 5.88 7.86 13.22
N ILE A 42 5.41 8.20 12.03
CA ILE A 42 4.01 8.09 11.64
C ILE A 42 3.91 7.13 10.45
N ASP A 43 2.83 6.38 10.39
CA ASP A 43 2.62 5.45 9.28
C ASP A 43 2.37 6.18 7.96
N ILE A 44 2.70 5.50 6.86
CA ILE A 44 2.64 6.11 5.53
C ILE A 44 1.21 6.47 5.10
N VAL A 45 0.21 5.77 5.61
CA VAL A 45 -1.18 6.06 5.28
C VAL A 45 -1.61 7.39 5.90
N ASN A 46 -1.33 7.59 7.20
CA ASN A 46 -1.67 8.83 7.87
C ASN A 46 -0.82 10.00 7.38
N LEU A 47 0.38 9.73 6.90
CA LEU A 47 1.21 10.79 6.30
C LEU A 47 0.70 11.24 4.94
N GLY A 48 -0.23 10.46 4.33
CA GLY A 48 -0.75 10.80 3.02
C GLY A 48 0.20 10.46 1.89
N LEU A 49 1.07 9.48 2.11
CA LEU A 49 2.03 9.07 1.09
C LEU A 49 1.47 8.04 0.12
N VAL A 50 0.40 7.34 0.50
CA VAL A 50 -0.24 6.35 -0.37
C VAL A 50 -1.31 7.05 -1.18
N TYR A 51 -1.11 7.16 -2.49
CA TYR A 51 -2.03 7.88 -3.37
C TYR A 51 -3.11 6.98 -3.95
N GLU A 52 -2.76 5.75 -4.31
CA GLU A 52 -3.73 4.86 -4.94
C GLU A 52 -3.33 3.42 -4.69
N ILE A 53 -4.32 2.55 -4.56
CA ILE A 53 -4.11 1.12 -4.43
C ILE A 53 -4.83 0.47 -5.61
N HIS A 54 -4.07 -0.26 -6.44
CA HIS A 54 -4.63 -0.99 -7.57
C HIS A 54 -4.57 -2.47 -7.25
N PHE A 55 -5.70 -3.13 -7.27
CA PHE A 55 -5.78 -4.56 -7.02
C PHE A 55 -6.48 -5.23 -8.21
N ASP A 56 -5.79 -6.18 -8.83
CA ASP A 56 -6.36 -6.94 -9.95
C ASP A 56 -7.20 -8.08 -9.37
N GLY A 57 -8.53 -8.00 -9.58
CA GLY A 57 -9.45 -8.98 -9.02
C GLY A 57 -9.32 -10.37 -9.65
N GLU A 58 -8.58 -10.50 -10.74
CA GLU A 58 -8.41 -11.79 -11.41
C GLU A 58 -7.12 -12.48 -11.01
N THR A 59 -6.06 -11.73 -10.79
CA THR A 59 -4.74 -12.30 -10.52
C THR A 59 -4.27 -12.07 -9.09
N GLY A 60 -4.82 -11.08 -8.40
CA GLY A 60 -4.34 -10.70 -7.07
C GLY A 60 -3.12 -9.78 -7.12
N ALA A 61 -2.70 -9.37 -8.32
CA ALA A 61 -1.57 -8.46 -8.45
C ALA A 61 -1.95 -7.08 -7.89
N THR A 62 -1.06 -6.51 -7.09
CA THR A 62 -1.31 -5.27 -6.40
C THR A 62 -0.24 -4.25 -6.77
N ILE A 63 -0.67 -3.02 -7.04
CA ILE A 63 0.25 -1.90 -7.30
C ILE A 63 -0.10 -0.79 -6.32
N ILE A 64 0.91 -0.31 -5.62
CA ILE A 64 0.76 0.79 -4.66
C ILE A 64 1.41 2.03 -5.27
N ASP A 65 0.59 3.04 -5.58
CA ASP A 65 1.12 4.33 -6.01
C ASP A 65 1.39 5.14 -4.76
N MET A 66 2.62 5.53 -4.55
CA MET A 66 2.97 6.30 -3.38
C MET A 66 3.98 7.38 -3.72
N THR A 67 4.09 8.35 -2.83
CA THR A 67 5.07 9.42 -2.96
C THR A 67 5.93 9.47 -1.71
N LEU A 68 6.90 10.36 -1.73
CA LEU A 68 7.76 10.63 -0.57
C LEU A 68 7.71 12.12 -0.26
N THR A 69 8.04 12.47 0.98
CA THR A 69 8.03 13.87 1.39
C THR A 69 9.17 14.65 0.75
N THR A 70 10.27 13.97 0.41
CA THR A 70 11.41 14.59 -0.29
C THR A 70 11.91 13.66 -1.36
N MET A 71 12.41 14.23 -2.46
CA MET A 71 12.96 13.46 -3.57
C MET A 71 14.37 12.96 -3.25
N GLY A 72 14.73 11.84 -3.88
CA GLY A 72 16.09 11.32 -3.80
C GLY A 72 16.48 10.71 -2.48
N CYS A 73 15.51 10.39 -1.66
CA CYS A 73 15.74 9.82 -0.34
C CYS A 73 15.95 8.30 -0.45
N PRO A 74 16.99 7.74 0.21
CA PRO A 74 17.15 6.27 0.25
C PRO A 74 16.04 5.57 1.01
N LEU A 75 15.18 6.35 1.64
CA LEU A 75 14.01 5.86 2.36
C LEU A 75 13.06 5.06 1.47
N ALA A 76 13.08 5.33 0.16
CA ALA A 76 12.19 4.63 -0.78
C ALA A 76 12.40 3.12 -0.71
N ASP A 77 13.65 2.67 -0.69
CA ASP A 77 13.94 1.24 -0.65
C ASP A 77 13.48 0.62 0.65
N LEU A 78 13.70 1.32 1.77
CA LEU A 78 13.28 0.83 3.08
C LEU A 78 11.78 0.68 3.15
N LEU A 79 11.04 1.70 2.71
CA LEU A 79 9.57 1.67 2.74
C LEU A 79 9.03 0.62 1.79
N THR A 80 9.65 0.47 0.61
CA THR A 80 9.24 -0.56 -0.35
C THR A 80 9.37 -1.94 0.26
N ASP A 81 10.49 -2.21 0.93
CA ASP A 81 10.71 -3.50 1.57
C ASP A 81 9.66 -3.75 2.66
N GLN A 82 9.36 -2.74 3.47
CA GLN A 82 8.36 -2.88 4.52
C GLN A 82 6.96 -3.12 3.93
N ILE A 83 6.65 -2.44 2.83
CA ILE A 83 5.36 -2.63 2.14
C ILE A 83 5.24 -4.07 1.66
N HIS A 84 6.30 -4.61 1.05
CA HIS A 84 6.29 -5.99 0.61
C HIS A 84 6.06 -6.94 1.80
N ASP A 85 6.72 -6.67 2.92
CA ASP A 85 6.60 -7.52 4.10
C ASP A 85 5.18 -7.54 4.65
N VAL A 86 4.56 -6.37 4.81
CA VAL A 86 3.22 -6.31 5.41
C VAL A 86 2.15 -6.84 4.46
N LEU A 87 2.31 -6.62 3.16
CA LEU A 87 1.32 -7.11 2.19
C LEU A 87 1.46 -8.60 1.93
N ALA A 88 2.60 -9.21 2.24
CA ALA A 88 2.75 -10.65 2.18
C ALA A 88 1.80 -11.36 3.14
N GLU A 89 1.33 -10.66 4.16
CA GLU A 89 0.38 -11.21 5.12
C GLU A 89 -1.07 -11.15 4.63
N VAL A 90 -1.33 -10.43 3.54
CA VAL A 90 -2.67 -10.34 2.97
C VAL A 90 -2.83 -11.48 1.98
N GLU A 91 -3.70 -12.42 2.32
CA GLU A 91 -3.84 -13.68 1.60
C GLU A 91 -4.17 -13.51 0.13
N GLU A 92 -5.00 -12.53 -0.20
CA GLU A 92 -5.47 -12.32 -1.56
C GLU A 92 -4.42 -11.66 -2.47
N VAL A 93 -3.37 -11.10 -1.88
CA VAL A 93 -2.33 -10.42 -2.66
C VAL A 93 -1.30 -11.44 -3.13
N THR A 94 -1.13 -11.53 -4.45
CA THR A 94 -0.20 -12.50 -5.05
C THR A 94 1.12 -11.87 -5.46
N SER A 95 1.11 -10.57 -5.75
CA SER A 95 2.33 -9.84 -6.06
C SER A 95 2.14 -8.39 -5.70
N VAL A 96 3.24 -7.69 -5.41
CA VAL A 96 3.21 -6.30 -5.01
C VAL A 96 4.26 -5.52 -5.79
N ASP A 97 3.83 -4.44 -6.43
CA ASP A 97 4.72 -3.46 -7.03
C ASP A 97 4.46 -2.12 -6.37
N VAL A 98 5.51 -1.40 -6.05
CA VAL A 98 5.42 -0.05 -5.51
C VAL A 98 5.88 0.91 -6.58
N LYS A 99 4.99 1.84 -6.95
CA LYS A 99 5.27 2.82 -7.98
C LYS A 99 5.38 4.19 -7.34
N LEU A 100 6.54 4.83 -7.46
CA LEU A 100 6.73 6.17 -6.94
C LEU A 100 6.14 7.17 -7.92
N VAL A 101 5.31 8.06 -7.41
CA VAL A 101 4.71 9.13 -8.21
C VAL A 101 5.04 10.45 -7.53
N TRP A 102 5.34 11.45 -8.32
CA TRP A 102 5.77 12.75 -7.81
C TRP A 102 4.76 13.85 -8.09
N TYR A 103 3.65 13.50 -8.70
CA TYR A 103 2.60 14.45 -9.00
C TYR A 103 1.25 13.82 -8.65
N PRO A 104 0.38 14.51 -7.94
CA PRO A 104 0.60 15.83 -7.32
C PRO A 104 1.65 15.75 -6.23
N ALA A 105 2.37 16.85 -6.04
CA ALA A 105 3.41 16.90 -5.01
C ALA A 105 2.80 16.75 -3.62
N TRP A 106 3.52 16.05 -2.75
CA TRP A 106 3.07 15.87 -1.38
C TRP A 106 3.12 17.19 -0.62
N THR A 107 2.10 17.44 0.19
CA THR A 107 2.06 18.59 1.10
C THR A 107 1.50 18.13 2.45
N VAL A 108 1.70 18.94 3.49
CA VAL A 108 1.20 18.58 4.83
C VAL A 108 -0.32 18.45 4.86
N GLU A 109 -1.01 19.04 3.90
CA GLU A 109 -2.46 18.95 3.81
C GLU A 109 -2.92 17.52 3.48
N LYS A 110 -2.04 16.70 2.94
CA LYS A 110 -2.35 15.31 2.64
C LYS A 110 -2.29 14.43 3.88
N MET A 111 -1.71 14.92 4.96
CA MET A 111 -1.68 14.19 6.22
C MET A 111 -3.07 14.12 6.83
N SER A 112 -3.35 13.00 7.52
CA SER A 112 -4.56 12.88 8.31
C SER A 112 -4.50 13.86 9.48
N ARG A 113 -5.65 14.12 10.07
CA ARG A 113 -5.72 14.98 11.25
C ARG A 113 -4.87 14.39 12.39
N TYR A 114 -4.93 13.07 12.54
CA TYR A 114 -4.12 12.40 13.55
C TYR A 114 -2.63 12.69 13.38
N ALA A 115 -2.13 12.55 12.14
CA ALA A 115 -0.71 12.77 11.87
C ALA A 115 -0.31 14.22 12.16
N ARG A 116 -1.16 15.16 11.76
CA ARG A 116 -0.85 16.58 11.99
C ARG A 116 -0.79 16.90 13.47
N ILE A 117 -1.71 16.35 14.24
CA ILE A 117 -1.73 16.57 15.69
C ILE A 117 -0.50 15.93 16.32
N ALA A 118 -0.17 14.72 15.92
CA ALA A 118 0.98 13.99 16.47
C ALA A 118 2.29 14.72 16.22
N LEU A 119 2.39 15.43 15.08
CA LEU A 119 3.61 16.14 14.72
C LEU A 119 3.59 17.61 15.13
N GLY A 120 2.50 18.06 15.77
CA GLY A 120 2.39 19.43 16.23
C GLY A 120 2.08 20.42 15.12
N ILE A 121 1.51 19.95 14.02
CA ILE A 121 1.11 20.79 12.89
C ILE A 121 -0.40 21.03 12.99
N SER A 122 -0.81 22.27 12.95
CA SER A 122 -2.23 22.61 13.06
C SER A 122 -2.89 22.79 11.69
#